data_07664213d32a764aaa02ff5687591083
#
_entry.id   07664213d32a764aaa02ff5687591083
#
_cell.length_a   1.000
_cell.length_b   1.000
_cell.length_c   1.000
_cell.angle_alpha   90.00
_cell.angle_beta   90.00
_cell.angle_gamma   90.00
#
_symmetry.space_group_name_H-M   'P 1'
#
loop_
_entity.id
_entity.type
_entity.pdbx_description
1 polymer ?
#
loop_
_entity_poly.entity_id
_entity_poly.type
_entity_poly.pdbx_seq_one_letter_code
_entity_poly.pdbx_strand_id
1 'polypeptide(L)'
;DEGQEIIRIADRFVEIRYRAQKAVEEELSLAPRLPPLLRKGRVLFALERGVGARLLEKAQQRFRQGPPPVGLNEKIRLKTACLHWLGKAEDLMDQPAIAQYLLGIFLEEFLAIFFRLRGFWLTSPSDMLRFVSSRDPAMGDLLDRFLTSPSLTERLELGRQLADLLLQDVPNPPRVD
;
A
#
# COMPACT_ATOMS: atom_id res chain seq x y z
N ASP A 1 14.41 14.44 -20.42
CA ASP A 1 14.94 13.17 -19.95
C ASP A 1 14.42 12.94 -18.54
N GLU A 2 13.95 11.73 -18.26
CA GLU A 2 13.59 11.29 -16.92
C GLU A 2 14.81 10.65 -16.25
N GLY A 3 15.00 10.87 -14.95
CA GLY A 3 16.12 10.33 -14.22
C GLY A 3 15.90 10.34 -12.71
N GLN A 4 16.79 9.68 -12.02
CA GLN A 4 16.82 9.64 -10.58
C GLN A 4 18.27 9.66 -10.11
N GLU A 5 18.55 10.43 -9.09
CA GLU A 5 19.83 10.39 -8.40
C GLU A 5 19.63 10.43 -6.88
N ILE A 6 20.58 9.89 -6.16
CA ILE A 6 20.61 9.94 -4.70
C ILE A 6 21.88 10.68 -4.31
N ILE A 7 21.71 11.80 -3.61
CA ILE A 7 22.84 12.59 -3.10
C ILE A 7 22.85 12.58 -1.57
N ARG A 8 23.99 12.84 -0.99
CA ARG A 8 24.13 13.00 0.46
C ARG A 8 24.32 14.48 0.79
N ILE A 9 23.42 15.01 1.59
CA ILE A 9 23.52 16.38 2.12
C ILE A 9 23.63 16.28 3.64
N ALA A 10 24.77 16.69 4.18
CA ALA A 10 25.16 16.40 5.56
C ALA A 10 25.05 14.89 5.84
N ASP A 11 24.30 14.45 6.83
CA ASP A 11 24.11 13.03 7.15
C ASP A 11 22.79 12.44 6.64
N ARG A 12 22.15 13.10 5.65
CA ARG A 12 20.88 12.65 5.08
C ARG A 12 21.01 12.31 3.60
N PHE A 13 20.38 11.20 3.21
CA PHE A 13 20.20 10.90 1.80
C PHE A 13 19.01 11.67 1.25
N VAL A 14 19.20 12.30 0.10
CA VAL A 14 18.18 13.04 -0.64
C VAL A 14 18.03 12.38 -2.00
N GLU A 15 16.83 11.90 -2.28
CA GLU A 15 16.47 11.37 -3.59
C GLU A 15 15.92 12.51 -4.46
N ILE A 16 16.51 12.69 -5.63
CA ILE A 16 16.09 13.68 -6.63
C ILE A 16 15.55 12.91 -7.83
N ARG A 17 14.32 13.20 -8.23
CA ARG A 17 13.69 12.62 -9.40
C ARG A 17 13.40 13.70 -10.45
N TYR A 18 13.93 13.50 -11.63
CA TYR A 18 13.68 14.35 -12.80
C TYR A 18 12.54 13.73 -13.59
N ARG A 19 11.46 14.48 -13.76
CA ARG A 19 10.25 13.97 -14.43
C ARG A 19 9.67 15.04 -15.33
N ALA A 20 9.22 14.62 -16.52
CA ALA A 20 8.44 15.50 -17.38
C ALA A 20 7.11 15.87 -16.69
N GLN A 21 6.70 17.15 -16.78
CA GLN A 21 5.46 17.63 -16.17
C GLN A 21 4.26 16.77 -16.56
N LYS A 22 4.13 16.46 -17.86
CA LYS A 22 3.03 15.64 -18.40
C LYS A 22 2.99 14.24 -17.76
N ALA A 23 4.16 13.61 -17.60
CA ALA A 23 4.25 12.29 -16.95
C ALA A 23 3.79 12.34 -15.50
N VAL A 24 4.17 13.39 -14.74
CA VAL A 24 3.72 13.56 -13.35
C VAL A 24 2.20 13.80 -13.30
N GLU A 25 1.63 14.58 -14.21
CA GLU A 25 0.19 14.83 -14.27
C GLU A 25 -0.61 13.57 -14.60
N GLU A 26 -0.13 12.72 -15.51
CA GLU A 26 -0.72 11.42 -15.82
C GLU A 26 -0.62 10.47 -14.62
N GLU A 27 0.53 10.41 -13.99
CA GLU A 27 0.79 9.55 -12.83
C GLU A 27 -0.06 9.95 -11.61
N LEU A 28 -0.42 11.23 -11.44
CA LEU A 28 -1.34 11.67 -10.39
C LEU A 28 -2.69 10.94 -10.42
N SER A 29 -3.11 10.46 -11.59
CA SER A 29 -4.36 9.73 -11.75
C SER A 29 -4.23 8.24 -11.45
N LEU A 30 -3.04 7.68 -11.58
CA LEU A 30 -2.78 6.25 -11.56
C LEU A 30 -2.03 5.78 -10.30
N ALA A 31 -1.03 6.55 -9.86
CA ALA A 31 -0.16 6.13 -8.77
C ALA A 31 -0.80 6.32 -7.40
N PRO A 32 -0.92 5.27 -6.58
CA PRO A 32 -1.62 5.33 -5.29
C PRO A 32 -0.90 6.15 -4.21
N ARG A 33 0.39 6.45 -4.40
CA ARG A 33 1.21 7.19 -3.42
C ARG A 33 1.51 8.64 -3.85
N LEU A 34 1.38 8.97 -5.12
CA LEU A 34 1.80 10.28 -5.63
C LEU A 34 0.91 11.43 -5.13
N PRO A 35 -0.44 11.35 -5.14
CA PRO A 35 -1.29 12.41 -4.61
C PRO A 35 -1.02 12.74 -3.14
N PRO A 36 -0.92 11.77 -2.20
CA PRO A 36 -0.60 12.07 -0.80
C PRO A 36 0.82 12.63 -0.61
N LEU A 37 1.79 12.22 -1.44
CA LEU A 37 3.15 12.73 -1.40
C LEU A 37 3.20 14.20 -1.82
N LEU A 38 2.68 14.52 -3.01
CA LEU A 38 2.70 15.88 -3.54
C LEU A 38 1.80 16.85 -2.75
N ARG A 39 0.73 16.37 -2.13
CA ARG A 39 -0.09 17.21 -1.25
C ARG A 39 0.72 17.90 -0.15
N LYS A 40 1.75 17.22 0.36
CA LYS A 40 2.66 17.74 1.40
C LYS A 40 3.87 18.47 0.80
N GLY A 41 3.98 18.50 -0.53
CA GLY A 41 5.10 19.10 -1.23
C GLY A 41 5.14 20.62 -1.11
N ARG A 42 6.32 21.17 -1.34
CA ARG A 42 6.56 22.62 -1.41
C ARG A 42 7.33 22.92 -2.69
N VAL A 43 6.94 23.98 -3.39
CA VAL A 43 7.72 24.51 -4.50
C VAL A 43 8.90 25.26 -3.91
N LEU A 44 10.12 24.78 -4.15
CA LEU A 44 11.35 25.43 -3.71
C LEU A 44 11.84 26.45 -4.74
N PHE A 45 11.69 26.13 -6.01
CA PHE A 45 12.10 26.96 -7.13
C PHE A 45 11.25 26.66 -8.37
N ALA A 46 10.99 27.64 -9.20
CA ALA A 46 10.30 27.46 -10.49
C ALA A 46 10.82 28.48 -11.51
N LEU A 47 11.23 27.99 -12.67
CA LEU A 47 11.59 28.84 -13.81
C LEU A 47 10.37 29.50 -14.42
N GLU A 48 9.28 28.73 -14.57
CA GLU A 48 7.99 29.21 -15.05
C GLU A 48 7.05 29.45 -13.87
N ARG A 49 6.54 30.67 -13.76
CA ARG A 49 5.58 31.03 -12.71
C ARG A 49 4.32 30.18 -12.79
N GLY A 50 3.96 29.57 -11.68
CA GLY A 50 2.69 28.87 -11.49
C GLY A 50 2.68 27.40 -11.88
N VAL A 51 3.70 26.84 -12.57
CA VAL A 51 3.71 25.41 -12.93
C VAL A 51 3.69 24.54 -11.69
N GLY A 52 4.60 24.76 -10.76
CA GLY A 52 4.67 23.99 -9.51
C GLY A 52 3.40 24.16 -8.66
N ALA A 53 2.87 25.40 -8.56
CA ALA A 53 1.64 25.66 -7.83
C ALA A 53 0.44 24.89 -8.42
N ARG A 54 0.27 24.94 -9.74
CA ARG A 54 -0.79 24.17 -10.43
C ARG A 54 -0.67 22.67 -10.22
N LEU A 55 0.55 22.14 -10.22
CA LEU A 55 0.79 20.72 -9.98
C LEU A 55 0.38 20.32 -8.55
N LEU A 56 0.76 21.13 -7.55
CA LEU A 56 0.35 20.90 -6.17
C LEU A 56 -1.16 21.03 -5.97
N GLU A 57 -1.79 21.99 -6.64
CA GLU A 57 -3.24 22.14 -6.61
C GLU A 57 -3.96 20.92 -7.21
N LYS A 58 -3.52 20.44 -8.38
CA LYS A 58 -4.01 19.18 -8.98
C LYS A 58 -3.84 18.00 -8.04
N ALA A 59 -2.68 17.87 -7.39
CA ALA A 59 -2.43 16.82 -6.42
C ALA A 59 -3.37 16.90 -5.21
N GLN A 60 -3.63 18.10 -4.69
CA GLN A 60 -4.59 18.32 -3.60
C GLN A 60 -6.01 17.98 -4.02
N GLN A 61 -6.42 18.41 -5.21
CA GLN A 61 -7.74 18.08 -5.75
C GLN A 61 -7.90 16.56 -5.91
N ARG A 62 -6.91 15.90 -6.52
CA ARG A 62 -6.91 14.45 -6.71
C ARG A 62 -6.94 13.70 -5.38
N PHE A 63 -6.18 14.20 -4.39
CA PHE A 63 -6.19 13.62 -3.04
C PHE A 63 -7.58 13.67 -2.40
N ARG A 64 -8.29 14.79 -2.53
CA ARG A 64 -9.66 14.95 -1.98
C ARG A 64 -10.68 14.04 -2.64
N GLN A 65 -10.52 13.74 -3.93
CA GLN A 65 -11.39 12.82 -4.68
C GLN A 65 -11.26 11.37 -4.21
N GLY A 66 -10.16 11.03 -3.55
CA GLY A 66 -9.86 9.65 -3.17
C GLY A 66 -9.33 8.79 -4.33
N PRO A 67 -8.86 7.58 -4.04
CA PRO A 67 -8.50 6.63 -5.07
C PRO A 67 -9.73 6.18 -5.87
N PRO A 68 -9.54 5.70 -7.11
CA PRO A 68 -10.65 5.18 -7.92
C PRO A 68 -11.39 4.05 -7.17
N PRO A 69 -12.71 3.92 -7.31
CA PRO A 69 -13.45 2.84 -6.70
C PRO A 69 -13.00 1.47 -7.23
N VAL A 70 -13.11 0.44 -6.39
CA VAL A 70 -12.73 -0.94 -6.74
C VAL A 70 -13.94 -1.65 -7.30
N GLY A 71 -13.85 -2.13 -8.55
CA GLY A 71 -14.87 -2.95 -9.17
C GLY A 71 -14.90 -4.38 -8.61
N LEU A 72 -16.00 -5.11 -8.84
CA LEU A 72 -16.18 -6.47 -8.30
C LEU A 72 -15.06 -7.43 -8.73
N ASN A 73 -14.71 -7.45 -10.01
CA ASN A 73 -13.65 -8.33 -10.51
C ASN A 73 -12.29 -8.01 -9.88
N GLU A 74 -12.01 -6.74 -9.64
CA GLU A 74 -10.78 -6.33 -8.95
C GLU A 74 -10.81 -6.80 -7.48
N LYS A 75 -11.94 -6.67 -6.78
CA LYS A 75 -12.11 -7.18 -5.40
C LYS A 75 -11.82 -8.68 -5.31
N ILE A 76 -12.40 -9.47 -6.22
CA ILE A 76 -12.18 -10.93 -6.28
C ILE A 76 -10.69 -11.24 -6.52
N ARG A 77 -10.05 -10.52 -7.45
CA ARG A 77 -8.61 -10.69 -7.72
C ARG A 77 -7.75 -10.34 -6.51
N LEU A 78 -8.05 -9.25 -5.80
CA LEU A 78 -7.35 -8.86 -4.57
C LEU A 78 -7.52 -9.90 -3.47
N LYS A 79 -8.73 -10.46 -3.30
CA LYS A 79 -8.98 -11.57 -2.37
C LYS A 79 -8.13 -12.79 -2.72
N THR A 80 -8.12 -13.18 -4.00
CA THR A 80 -7.31 -14.32 -4.47
C THR A 80 -5.82 -14.10 -4.21
N ALA A 81 -5.29 -12.92 -4.50
CA ALA A 81 -3.90 -12.59 -4.25
C ALA A 81 -3.54 -12.66 -2.76
N CYS A 82 -4.39 -12.11 -1.90
CA CYS A 82 -4.21 -12.16 -0.44
C CYS A 82 -4.16 -13.61 0.08
N LEU A 83 -5.16 -14.43 -0.28
CA LEU A 83 -5.27 -15.81 0.18
C LEU A 83 -4.19 -16.73 -0.40
N HIS A 84 -3.68 -16.42 -1.60
CA HIS A 84 -2.61 -17.17 -2.23
C HIS A 84 -1.33 -17.22 -1.38
N TRP A 85 -0.91 -16.08 -0.82
CA TRP A 85 0.31 -16.04 0.00
C TRP A 85 0.13 -16.74 1.34
N LEU A 86 -1.07 -16.68 1.94
CA LEU A 86 -1.38 -17.44 3.15
C LEU A 86 -1.37 -18.96 2.87
N GLY A 87 -2.01 -19.40 1.80
CA GLY A 87 -1.99 -20.81 1.41
C GLY A 87 -0.58 -21.32 1.14
N LYS A 88 0.24 -20.56 0.41
CA LYS A 88 1.65 -20.92 0.20
C LYS A 88 2.47 -20.98 1.49
N ALA A 89 2.23 -20.06 2.42
CA ALA A 89 2.91 -20.10 3.71
C ALA A 89 2.50 -21.35 4.51
N GLU A 90 1.22 -21.72 4.46
CA GLU A 90 0.68 -22.92 5.09
C GLU A 90 1.30 -24.19 4.53
N ASP A 91 1.36 -24.31 3.19
CA ASP A 91 1.93 -25.47 2.49
C ASP A 91 3.42 -25.70 2.83
N LEU A 92 4.12 -24.67 3.29
CA LEU A 92 5.56 -24.68 3.56
C LEU A 92 5.90 -24.50 5.05
N MET A 93 4.97 -24.82 5.96
CA MET A 93 5.20 -24.73 7.41
C MET A 93 6.31 -25.65 7.93
N ASP A 94 6.63 -26.71 7.21
CA ASP A 94 7.78 -27.59 7.45
C ASP A 94 9.13 -26.93 7.10
N GLN A 95 9.11 -25.80 6.38
CA GLN A 95 10.25 -24.95 6.02
C GLN A 95 10.13 -23.56 6.64
N PRO A 96 10.40 -23.40 7.95
CA PRO A 96 10.03 -22.21 8.72
C PRO A 96 10.56 -20.88 8.15
N ALA A 97 11.78 -20.88 7.59
CA ALA A 97 12.37 -19.68 7.01
C ALA A 97 11.59 -19.21 5.75
N ILE A 98 11.13 -20.15 4.92
CA ILE A 98 10.36 -19.84 3.72
C ILE A 98 8.96 -19.41 4.10
N ALA A 99 8.29 -20.13 5.00
CA ALA A 99 6.96 -19.75 5.48
C ALA A 99 6.97 -18.35 6.13
N GLN A 100 7.98 -18.03 6.93
CA GLN A 100 8.18 -16.71 7.50
C GLN A 100 8.32 -15.61 6.43
N TYR A 101 9.08 -15.87 5.38
CA TYR A 101 9.24 -14.95 4.25
C TYR A 101 7.92 -14.72 3.51
N LEU A 102 7.16 -15.80 3.25
CA LEU A 102 5.86 -15.73 2.59
C LEU A 102 4.81 -14.98 3.42
N LEU A 103 4.82 -15.13 4.74
CA LEU A 103 3.99 -14.31 5.65
C LEU A 103 4.38 -12.83 5.62
N GLY A 104 5.65 -12.52 5.38
CA GLY A 104 6.10 -11.14 5.13
C GLY A 104 5.50 -10.56 3.85
N ILE A 105 5.52 -11.32 2.75
CA ILE A 105 4.89 -10.94 1.48
C ILE A 105 3.37 -10.78 1.66
N PHE A 106 2.73 -11.73 2.35
CA PHE A 106 1.31 -11.62 2.69
C PHE A 106 1.00 -10.30 3.40
N LEU A 107 1.76 -9.92 4.41
CA LEU A 107 1.54 -8.69 5.16
C LEU A 107 1.62 -7.45 4.28
N GLU A 108 2.61 -7.37 3.39
CA GLU A 108 2.77 -6.25 2.45
C GLU A 108 1.57 -6.14 1.51
N GLU A 109 1.16 -7.25 0.90
CA GLU A 109 -0.01 -7.33 0.04
C GLU A 109 -1.30 -7.00 0.80
N PHE A 110 -1.49 -7.56 1.99
CA PHE A 110 -2.64 -7.31 2.85
C PHE A 110 -2.81 -5.81 3.15
N LEU A 111 -1.73 -5.13 3.53
CA LEU A 111 -1.77 -3.69 3.79
C LEU A 111 -2.15 -2.91 2.53
N ALA A 112 -1.58 -3.23 1.38
CA ALA A 112 -1.94 -2.58 0.11
C ALA A 112 -3.42 -2.81 -0.24
N ILE A 113 -3.92 -4.03 -0.04
CA ILE A 113 -5.33 -4.41 -0.27
C ILE A 113 -6.26 -3.67 0.70
N PHE A 114 -5.90 -3.56 1.98
CA PHE A 114 -6.66 -2.78 2.96
C PHE A 114 -6.89 -1.35 2.49
N PHE A 115 -5.82 -0.65 2.14
CA PHE A 115 -5.93 0.72 1.64
C PHE A 115 -6.78 0.80 0.38
N ARG A 116 -6.59 -0.15 -0.54
CA ARG A 116 -7.31 -0.18 -1.82
C ARG A 116 -8.80 -0.44 -1.63
N LEU A 117 -9.19 -1.44 -0.83
CA LEU A 117 -10.59 -1.80 -0.60
C LEU A 117 -11.36 -0.77 0.23
N ARG A 118 -10.70 -0.14 1.19
CA ARG A 118 -11.28 0.91 2.03
C ARG A 118 -11.28 2.30 1.38
N GLY A 119 -10.76 2.43 0.15
CA GLY A 119 -10.72 3.71 -0.58
C GLY A 119 -9.77 4.72 0.02
N PHE A 120 -8.66 4.26 0.60
CA PHE A 120 -7.61 5.12 1.14
C PHE A 120 -6.41 5.20 0.20
N TRP A 121 -5.78 6.37 0.14
CA TRP A 121 -4.48 6.52 -0.49
C TRP A 121 -3.40 5.84 0.35
N LEU A 122 -2.46 5.16 -0.31
CA LEU A 122 -1.32 4.57 0.38
C LEU A 122 -0.50 5.65 1.10
N THR A 123 -0.14 5.37 2.34
CA THR A 123 0.79 6.19 3.12
C THR A 123 2.23 5.69 2.99
N SER A 124 3.17 6.32 3.71
CA SER A 124 4.52 5.77 3.83
C SER A 124 4.48 4.42 4.58
N PRO A 125 5.39 3.47 4.28
CA PRO A 125 5.45 2.21 5.01
C PRO A 125 5.49 2.36 6.53
N SER A 126 6.22 3.36 7.03
CA SER A 126 6.32 3.69 8.46
C SER A 126 5.00 4.15 9.10
N ASP A 127 4.06 4.67 8.29
CA ASP A 127 2.78 5.18 8.77
C ASP A 127 1.61 4.20 8.55
N MET A 128 1.82 3.15 7.73
CA MET A 128 0.72 2.24 7.36
C MET A 128 0.07 1.59 8.57
N LEU A 129 0.86 0.98 9.45
CA LEU A 129 0.34 0.28 10.62
C LEU A 129 -0.41 1.23 11.55
N ARG A 130 0.15 2.40 11.84
CA ARG A 130 -0.50 3.43 12.65
C ARG A 130 -1.80 3.91 12.01
N PHE A 131 -1.83 4.05 10.69
CA PHE A 131 -3.03 4.43 9.96
C PHE A 131 -4.12 3.37 10.10
N VAL A 132 -3.79 2.09 9.89
CA VAL A 132 -4.75 0.98 10.04
C VAL A 132 -5.31 0.97 11.46
N SER A 133 -4.46 0.97 12.48
CA SER A 133 -4.89 0.97 13.89
C SER A 133 -5.80 2.16 14.24
N SER A 134 -5.55 3.33 13.64
CA SER A 134 -6.40 4.52 13.88
C SER A 134 -7.77 4.43 13.18
N ARG A 135 -7.92 3.64 12.13
CA ARG A 135 -9.16 3.52 11.35
C ARG A 135 -9.96 2.28 11.69
N ASP A 136 -9.28 1.22 12.08
CA ASP A 136 -9.85 -0.07 12.44
C ASP A 136 -9.02 -0.65 13.60
N PRO A 137 -9.38 -0.32 14.86
CA PRO A 137 -8.63 -0.77 16.02
C PRO A 137 -8.54 -2.28 16.15
N ALA A 138 -9.61 -3.02 15.80
CA ALA A 138 -9.60 -4.49 15.86
C ALA A 138 -8.59 -5.09 14.88
N MET A 139 -8.51 -4.54 13.68
CA MET A 139 -7.50 -4.94 12.70
C MET A 139 -6.10 -4.51 13.13
N GLY A 140 -5.97 -3.35 13.77
CA GLY A 140 -4.71 -2.87 14.33
C GLY A 140 -4.16 -3.82 15.40
N ASP A 141 -4.99 -4.30 16.30
CA ASP A 141 -4.62 -5.26 17.35
C ASP A 141 -4.18 -6.61 16.74
N LEU A 142 -4.89 -7.10 15.72
CA LEU A 142 -4.50 -8.32 15.01
C LEU A 142 -3.15 -8.16 14.29
N LEU A 143 -2.91 -7.01 13.65
CA LEU A 143 -1.64 -6.70 12.99
C LEU A 143 -0.48 -6.63 13.98
N ASP A 144 -0.67 -6.00 15.14
CA ASP A 144 0.36 -5.93 16.18
C ASP A 144 0.73 -7.33 16.68
N ARG A 145 -0.27 -8.15 16.99
CA ARG A 145 -0.07 -9.54 17.39
C ARG A 145 0.61 -10.38 16.30
N PHE A 146 0.20 -10.22 15.04
CA PHE A 146 0.83 -10.88 13.90
C PHE A 146 2.33 -10.55 13.80
N LEU A 147 2.68 -9.28 13.96
CA LEU A 147 4.06 -8.81 13.86
C LEU A 147 4.94 -9.22 15.04
N THR A 148 4.35 -9.29 16.24
CA THR A 148 5.10 -9.53 17.49
C THR A 148 5.11 -10.99 17.95
N SER A 149 4.20 -11.84 17.41
CA SER A 149 4.19 -13.26 17.78
C SER A 149 5.49 -13.97 17.38
N PRO A 150 6.12 -14.71 18.29
CA PRO A 150 7.27 -15.55 17.99
C PRO A 150 6.89 -16.86 17.29
N SER A 151 5.61 -17.26 17.35
CA SER A 151 5.11 -18.52 16.79
C SER A 151 4.67 -18.36 15.33
N LEU A 152 5.27 -19.14 14.44
CA LEU A 152 4.91 -19.15 13.03
C LEU A 152 3.47 -19.64 12.80
N THR A 153 3.05 -20.65 13.58
CA THR A 153 1.68 -21.17 13.55
C THR A 153 0.67 -20.12 13.99
N GLU A 154 0.97 -19.39 15.07
CA GLU A 154 0.11 -18.30 15.51
C GLU A 154 0.05 -17.17 14.49
N ARG A 155 1.16 -16.81 13.84
CA ARG A 155 1.16 -15.82 12.77
C ARG A 155 0.30 -16.24 11.59
N LEU A 156 0.36 -17.50 11.17
CA LEU A 156 -0.49 -18.02 10.09
C LEU A 156 -1.98 -17.88 10.46
N GLU A 157 -2.35 -18.24 11.69
CA GLU A 157 -3.72 -18.12 12.18
C GLU A 157 -4.18 -16.65 12.27
N LEU A 158 -3.33 -15.76 12.77
CA LEU A 158 -3.60 -14.32 12.79
C LEU A 158 -3.72 -13.74 11.38
N GLY A 159 -2.92 -14.23 10.44
CA GLY A 159 -3.03 -13.87 9.03
C GLY A 159 -4.37 -14.26 8.42
N ARG A 160 -4.91 -15.43 8.76
CA ARG A 160 -6.25 -15.86 8.36
C ARG A 160 -7.33 -14.93 8.94
N GLN A 161 -7.26 -14.63 10.23
CA GLN A 161 -8.20 -13.72 10.89
C GLN A 161 -8.18 -12.32 10.26
N LEU A 162 -7.01 -11.81 9.93
CA LEU A 162 -6.85 -10.55 9.20
C LEU A 162 -7.51 -10.60 7.82
N ALA A 163 -7.26 -11.67 7.06
CA ALA A 163 -7.84 -11.84 5.74
C ALA A 163 -9.37 -11.97 5.81
N ASP A 164 -9.89 -12.75 6.74
CA ASP A 164 -11.34 -12.93 6.94
C ASP A 164 -12.00 -11.61 7.30
N LEU A 165 -11.45 -10.86 8.26
CA LEU A 165 -11.99 -9.57 8.67
C LEU A 165 -12.03 -8.54 7.53
N LEU A 166 -11.00 -8.52 6.68
CA LEU A 166 -10.93 -7.58 5.56
C LEU A 166 -11.82 -7.99 4.38
N LEU A 167 -11.94 -9.30 4.13
CA LEU A 167 -12.46 -9.85 2.86
C LEU A 167 -13.82 -10.56 3.01
N GLN A 168 -14.45 -10.48 4.18
CA GLN A 168 -15.74 -11.16 4.47
C GLN A 168 -16.83 -10.80 3.45
N ASP A 169 -16.89 -9.55 3.00
CA ASP A 169 -17.89 -9.05 2.06
C ASP A 169 -17.47 -9.21 0.58
N VAL A 170 -16.31 -9.81 0.33
CA VAL A 170 -15.80 -10.04 -1.03
C VAL A 170 -16.16 -11.46 -1.45
N PRO A 171 -16.89 -11.66 -2.56
CA PRO A 171 -17.21 -12.98 -3.07
C PRO A 171 -15.95 -13.82 -3.34
N ASN A 172 -16.09 -15.13 -3.23
CA ASN A 172 -15.05 -16.05 -3.68
C ASN A 172 -14.95 -16.04 -5.22
N PRO A 173 -13.77 -16.32 -5.78
CA PRO A 173 -13.65 -16.53 -7.21
C PRO A 173 -14.58 -17.68 -7.65
N PRO A 174 -15.11 -17.63 -8.88
CA PRO A 174 -15.94 -18.72 -9.39
C PRO A 174 -15.11 -20.01 -9.41
N ARG A 175 -15.73 -21.11 -9.00
CA ARG A 175 -15.12 -22.44 -9.20
C ARG A 175 -15.16 -22.75 -10.69
N VAL A 176 -14.04 -23.24 -11.20
CA VAL A 176 -13.97 -23.87 -12.52
C VAL A 176 -13.99 -25.37 -12.25
N ASP A 177 -15.09 -26.02 -12.61
CA ASP A 177 -15.24 -27.47 -12.53
C ASP A 177 -14.55 -28.15 -13.70
#